data_7268edf401df83c5ead5ec6f609fe941
#
_entry.id   7268edf401df83c5ead5ec6f609fe941
#
_cell.length_a   1.000
_cell.length_b   1.000
_cell.length_c   1.000
_cell.angle_alpha   90.00
_cell.angle_beta   90.00
_cell.angle_gamma   90.00
#
_symmetry.space_group_name_H-M   'P 1'
#
loop_
_entity.id
_entity.type
_entity.pdbx_description
1 polymer ?
#
loop_
_entity_poly.entity_id
_entity_poly.type
_entity_poly.pdbx_seq_one_letter_code
_entity_poly.pdbx_strand_id
1 'polypeptide(L)'
;MQVATRFTQVSVLALGIAAAMASGQAQAAGFQLKENSVKAQGRAMAGAGSAQGDASVVVNNPAVMSTFARTTVQADVTAIDLSFEFRGSGTAAAGSPLQQPLSGGNGGQAGGLAAVPALSLVVPLQDRFEYLTLGAMVSAPFGLATHYDHDWVGRYHGVESDLVFVDLTLAASVELSDRFSVGFGAIYEHAEATLSNAIDFGTGICANPQTTSLCFLPNPVQGPYGPQRNDGFATINGTSNSLGWLVGMNWRPSDRLSLGYTYRSEIDHEIRGSADFTVPANVTPIFASTGQFVDTGGGADLTTPSTHSLSATWQASDRFALMAEATLTGWDSLEEVRIQYENPRQPDTAEDYLWEDSWFYSVGGEYRFSDSFTFRAGVARDDSPVSRPFRSSRLPDQDRMWYALGLTWSASERLDISANYVRIQMADTPEVDIRSTSGSRLVGEYDGGADLYGISAQYRF
;
A
#
# COMPACT_ATOMS: atom_id res chain seq x y z
N MET A 1 -8.10 40.92 2.35
CA MET A 1 -6.80 40.57 1.77
C MET A 1 -6.02 39.51 2.55
N GLN A 2 -6.05 39.48 3.88
CA GLN A 2 -5.34 38.45 4.69
C GLN A 2 -5.89 37.01 4.55
N VAL A 3 -7.17 36.81 4.28
CA VAL A 3 -7.76 35.46 4.10
C VAL A 3 -7.35 34.81 2.79
N ALA A 4 -7.28 35.58 1.70
CA ALA A 4 -6.85 35.08 0.39
C ALA A 4 -5.40 34.60 0.37
N THR A 5 -4.51 35.28 1.12
CA THR A 5 -3.08 34.91 1.21
C THR A 5 -2.87 33.61 2.02
N ARG A 6 -3.74 33.31 3.00
CA ARG A 6 -3.68 32.06 3.76
C ARG A 6 -4.17 30.86 2.94
N PHE A 7 -5.19 31.04 2.09
CA PHE A 7 -5.65 29.98 1.16
C PHE A 7 -4.60 29.62 0.10
N THR A 8 -3.86 30.60 -0.40
CA THR A 8 -2.80 30.36 -1.39
C THR A 8 -1.61 29.59 -0.78
N GLN A 9 -1.28 29.83 0.48
CA GLN A 9 -0.21 29.10 1.18
C GLN A 9 -0.58 27.65 1.48
N VAL A 10 -1.83 27.37 1.81
CA VAL A 10 -2.34 26.00 2.03
C VAL A 10 -2.40 25.22 0.72
N SER A 11 -2.79 25.87 -0.40
CA SER A 11 -2.83 25.24 -1.73
C SER A 11 -1.44 24.90 -2.26
N VAL A 12 -0.42 25.72 -2.00
CA VAL A 12 0.98 25.44 -2.39
C VAL A 12 1.58 24.30 -1.55
N LEU A 13 1.20 24.19 -0.27
CA LEU A 13 1.62 23.08 0.59
C LEU A 13 0.98 21.75 0.16
N ALA A 14 -0.32 21.75 -0.16
CA ALA A 14 -1.04 20.58 -0.67
C ALA A 14 -0.50 20.10 -2.03
N LEU A 15 -0.15 21.02 -2.94
CA LEU A 15 0.51 20.70 -4.21
C LEU A 15 1.94 20.18 -4.02
N GLY A 16 2.67 20.67 -3.01
CA GLY A 16 4.01 20.19 -2.65
C GLY A 16 3.99 18.76 -2.10
N ILE A 17 2.95 18.40 -1.34
CA ILE A 17 2.74 17.06 -0.79
C ILE A 17 2.34 16.08 -1.90
N ALA A 18 1.43 16.47 -2.79
CA ALA A 18 1.05 15.67 -3.96
C ALA A 18 2.24 15.38 -4.90
N ALA A 19 3.17 16.35 -5.06
CA ALA A 19 4.39 16.15 -5.82
C ALA A 19 5.44 15.26 -5.12
N ALA A 20 5.44 15.19 -3.78
CA ALA A 20 6.32 14.32 -3.00
C ALA A 20 5.83 12.86 -2.97
N MET A 21 4.53 12.61 -3.20
CA MET A 21 3.95 11.26 -3.27
C MET A 21 4.31 10.51 -4.58
N ALA A 22 4.85 11.19 -5.58
CA ALA A 22 5.23 10.59 -6.87
C ALA A 22 6.56 9.79 -6.84
N SER A 23 7.20 9.61 -5.69
CA SER A 23 8.50 8.93 -5.58
C SER A 23 8.48 7.81 -4.55
N GLY A 24 8.26 6.58 -5.02
CA GLY A 24 8.57 5.32 -4.33
C GLY A 24 7.57 4.91 -3.23
N GLN A 25 7.18 3.66 -3.22
CA GLN A 25 6.16 3.08 -2.33
C GLN A 25 6.73 1.94 -1.48
N ALA A 26 6.13 1.71 -0.33
CA ALA A 26 6.49 0.64 0.59
C ALA A 26 5.31 -0.30 0.84
N GLN A 27 5.57 -1.45 1.42
CA GLN A 27 4.56 -2.48 1.64
C GLN A 27 4.28 -2.70 3.13
N ALA A 28 3.00 -2.81 3.49
CA ALA A 28 2.48 -3.43 4.69
C ALA A 28 1.68 -4.70 4.32
N ALA A 29 0.96 -5.39 5.24
CA ALA A 29 0.23 -6.63 4.91
C ALA A 29 -0.65 -6.44 3.67
N GLY A 30 -0.48 -7.30 2.68
CA GLY A 30 -0.91 -6.98 1.34
C GLY A 30 -0.19 -5.71 0.85
N PHE A 31 -0.94 -4.74 0.36
CA PHE A 31 -0.42 -3.41 0.00
C PHE A 31 -1.03 -2.27 0.84
N GLN A 32 -1.56 -2.56 2.05
CA GLN A 32 -2.06 -1.54 2.98
C GLN A 32 -0.89 -0.80 3.63
N LEU A 33 -0.98 0.54 3.70
CA LEU A 33 -0.04 1.41 4.40
C LEU A 33 -0.64 1.90 5.73
N LYS A 34 0.18 1.89 6.79
CA LYS A 34 -0.18 2.41 8.12
C LYS A 34 0.63 3.67 8.49
N GLU A 35 1.32 4.25 7.51
CA GLU A 35 2.28 5.35 7.65
C GLU A 35 1.60 6.74 7.66
N ASN A 36 0.51 6.84 8.43
CA ASN A 36 -0.29 8.06 8.53
C ASN A 36 0.00 8.91 9.80
N SER A 37 0.81 8.41 10.73
CA SER A 37 1.18 9.10 11.97
C SER A 37 2.50 8.60 12.53
N VAL A 38 3.48 9.49 12.64
CA VAL A 38 4.77 9.22 13.30
C VAL A 38 4.60 8.92 14.79
N LYS A 39 3.63 9.53 15.46
CA LYS A 39 3.32 9.26 16.88
C LYS A 39 2.77 7.85 17.07
N ALA A 40 1.79 7.44 16.25
CA ALA A 40 1.19 6.11 16.31
C ALA A 40 2.20 5.02 15.90
N GLN A 41 2.96 5.23 14.83
CA GLN A 41 4.02 4.33 14.41
C GLN A 41 5.09 4.12 15.48
N GLY A 42 5.47 5.16 16.23
CA GLY A 42 6.44 5.07 17.34
C GLY A 42 6.01 4.12 18.47
N ARG A 43 4.76 3.65 18.47
CA ARG A 43 4.21 2.61 19.35
C ARG A 43 3.58 1.45 18.57
N ALA A 44 4.06 1.19 17.35
CA ALA A 44 3.56 0.17 16.43
C ALA A 44 2.04 0.24 16.21
N MET A 45 1.49 1.46 16.02
CA MET A 45 0.06 1.77 15.84
C MET A 45 -0.84 1.48 17.05
N ALA A 46 -0.32 0.97 18.18
CA ALA A 46 -1.12 0.71 19.37
C ALA A 46 -1.87 1.98 19.83
N GLY A 47 -3.18 1.87 19.99
CA GLY A 47 -4.04 2.98 20.40
C GLY A 47 -4.25 4.07 19.33
N ALA A 48 -4.01 3.80 18.05
CA ALA A 48 -4.19 4.77 16.98
C ALA A 48 -5.63 5.33 16.92
N GLY A 49 -6.63 4.48 17.17
CA GLY A 49 -8.05 4.85 17.18
C GLY A 49 -8.60 5.31 18.54
N SER A 50 -7.77 5.48 19.60
CA SER A 50 -8.25 5.87 20.94
C SER A 50 -7.36 6.87 21.67
N ALA A 51 -6.11 7.05 21.25
CA ALA A 51 -5.16 7.98 21.87
C ALA A 51 -5.49 9.43 21.50
N GLN A 52 -5.35 10.32 22.48
CA GLN A 52 -5.60 11.75 22.32
C GLN A 52 -4.34 12.49 21.88
N GLY A 53 -4.51 13.63 21.22
CA GLY A 53 -3.42 14.55 20.88
C GLY A 53 -2.60 14.16 19.66
N ASP A 54 -3.12 13.29 18.80
CA ASP A 54 -2.58 12.93 17.48
C ASP A 54 -3.62 13.28 16.42
N ALA A 55 -3.34 14.24 15.54
CA ALA A 55 -4.34 14.73 14.58
C ALA A 55 -4.63 13.71 13.44
N SER A 56 -3.87 12.63 13.32
CA SER A 56 -4.16 11.52 12.42
C SER A 56 -5.44 10.74 12.76
N VAL A 57 -6.03 11.00 13.93
CA VAL A 57 -7.35 10.47 14.32
C VAL A 57 -8.46 10.81 13.32
N VAL A 58 -8.26 11.77 12.43
CA VAL A 58 -9.19 12.07 11.32
C VAL A 58 -9.49 10.80 10.52
N VAL A 59 -8.49 9.96 10.25
CA VAL A 59 -8.65 8.68 9.52
C VAL A 59 -8.63 7.48 10.45
N ASN A 60 -7.89 7.52 11.56
CA ASN A 60 -7.78 6.38 12.48
C ASN A 60 -9.03 6.20 13.36
N ASN A 61 -9.68 7.29 13.78
CA ASN A 61 -11.00 7.30 14.43
C ASN A 61 -11.52 8.74 14.53
N PRO A 62 -12.39 9.21 13.64
CA PRO A 62 -12.87 10.59 13.63
C PRO A 62 -13.60 10.99 14.92
N ALA A 63 -14.17 10.04 15.67
CA ALA A 63 -14.81 10.34 16.96
C ALA A 63 -13.86 10.94 18.00
N VAL A 64 -12.56 10.59 17.94
CA VAL A 64 -11.55 11.11 18.88
C VAL A 64 -11.23 12.58 18.62
N MET A 65 -11.58 13.15 17.45
CA MET A 65 -11.40 14.58 17.18
C MET A 65 -12.11 15.48 18.19
N SER A 66 -13.21 15.02 18.80
CA SER A 66 -13.94 15.76 19.87
C SER A 66 -13.06 16.10 21.09
N THR A 67 -11.94 15.37 21.27
CA THR A 67 -11.01 15.62 22.40
C THR A 67 -10.05 16.78 22.18
N PHE A 68 -10.04 17.40 21.00
CA PHE A 68 -9.18 18.53 20.68
C PHE A 68 -9.80 19.84 21.18
N ALA A 69 -9.05 20.55 22.00
CA ALA A 69 -9.46 21.86 22.53
C ALA A 69 -9.04 23.04 21.64
N ARG A 70 -8.16 22.81 20.65
CA ARG A 70 -7.59 23.85 19.78
C ARG A 70 -7.49 23.36 18.35
N THR A 71 -7.59 24.29 17.41
CA THR A 71 -7.24 23.99 16.02
C THR A 71 -5.82 23.47 15.95
N THR A 72 -5.68 22.28 15.36
CA THR A 72 -4.41 21.55 15.30
C THR A 72 -4.12 21.16 13.86
N VAL A 73 -2.89 21.42 13.42
CA VAL A 73 -2.32 20.95 12.15
C VAL A 73 -1.17 20.03 12.46
N GLN A 74 -1.10 18.90 11.80
CA GLN A 74 -0.01 17.94 11.92
C GLN A 74 0.46 17.52 10.53
N ALA A 75 1.77 17.54 10.31
CA ALA A 75 2.41 17.03 9.11
C ALA A 75 3.38 15.92 9.51
N ASP A 76 3.23 14.78 8.84
CA ASP A 76 4.04 13.57 9.03
C ASP A 76 4.72 13.21 7.72
N VAL A 77 5.94 12.70 7.80
CA VAL A 77 6.64 12.08 6.68
C VAL A 77 7.35 10.84 7.21
N THR A 78 7.08 9.69 6.60
CA THR A 78 7.78 8.43 6.88
C THR A 78 8.57 8.02 5.64
N ALA A 79 9.88 7.86 5.78
CA ALA A 79 10.72 7.22 4.80
C ALA A 79 10.73 5.72 5.09
N ILE A 80 10.42 4.90 4.09
CA ILE A 80 10.38 3.44 4.16
C ILE A 80 11.49 2.91 3.26
N ASP A 81 12.45 2.21 3.88
CA ASP A 81 13.53 1.51 3.19
C ASP A 81 13.15 0.03 3.11
N LEU A 82 12.59 -0.35 1.96
CA LEU A 82 12.08 -1.69 1.69
C LEU A 82 13.15 -2.54 1.02
N SER A 83 13.40 -3.72 1.56
CA SER A 83 14.31 -4.71 1.01
C SER A 83 13.53 -5.97 0.61
N PHE A 84 13.65 -6.37 -0.67
CA PHE A 84 13.18 -7.65 -1.19
C PHE A 84 14.18 -8.22 -2.20
N GLU A 85 14.77 -9.37 -1.88
CA GLU A 85 15.68 -10.08 -2.77
C GLU A 85 15.15 -11.49 -3.07
N PHE A 86 14.96 -11.79 -4.35
CA PHE A 86 14.58 -13.12 -4.80
C PHE A 86 15.78 -14.05 -4.88
N ARG A 87 15.61 -15.32 -4.49
CA ARG A 87 16.58 -16.40 -4.67
C ARG A 87 15.87 -17.63 -5.23
N GLY A 88 16.19 -17.98 -6.47
CA GLY A 88 15.52 -19.12 -7.09
C GLY A 88 15.87 -19.33 -8.55
N SER A 89 14.95 -19.94 -9.28
CA SER A 89 15.13 -20.26 -10.71
C SER A 89 13.83 -20.15 -11.47
N GLY A 90 13.94 -19.85 -12.76
CA GLY A 90 12.83 -19.85 -13.68
C GLY A 90 12.96 -20.95 -14.73
N THR A 91 11.82 -21.37 -15.31
CA THR A 91 11.75 -22.35 -16.39
C THR A 91 10.83 -21.82 -17.48
N ALA A 92 11.35 -21.67 -18.71
CA ALA A 92 10.56 -21.37 -19.90
C ALA A 92 9.86 -22.63 -20.43
N ALA A 93 8.68 -22.46 -21.04
CA ALA A 93 7.88 -23.54 -21.63
C ALA A 93 7.71 -24.75 -20.68
N ALA A 94 7.50 -24.48 -19.39
CA ALA A 94 7.50 -25.47 -18.32
C ALA A 94 6.45 -26.57 -18.55
N GLY A 95 6.88 -27.85 -18.45
CA GLY A 95 6.03 -29.01 -18.68
C GLY A 95 5.87 -29.39 -20.17
N SER A 96 6.52 -28.67 -21.09
CA SER A 96 6.57 -29.02 -22.52
C SER A 96 7.89 -29.71 -22.91
N PRO A 97 7.97 -30.36 -24.07
CA PRO A 97 9.24 -30.90 -24.60
C PRO A 97 10.30 -29.82 -24.88
N LEU A 98 9.92 -28.54 -24.92
CA LEU A 98 10.81 -27.38 -25.15
C LEU A 98 11.24 -26.72 -23.86
N GLN A 99 10.95 -27.32 -22.73
CA GLN A 99 11.30 -26.80 -21.40
C GLN A 99 12.81 -26.56 -21.30
N GLN A 100 13.16 -25.36 -20.82
CA GLN A 100 14.57 -25.02 -20.56
C GLN A 100 14.67 -24.02 -19.39
N PRO A 101 15.82 -23.97 -18.68
CA PRO A 101 16.04 -22.96 -17.66
C PRO A 101 15.91 -21.54 -18.22
N LEU A 102 15.32 -20.64 -17.48
CA LEU A 102 15.32 -19.22 -17.81
C LEU A 102 16.74 -18.63 -17.56
N SER A 103 17.20 -17.88 -18.54
CA SER A 103 18.40 -17.06 -18.40
C SER A 103 18.07 -15.78 -17.63
N GLY A 104 19.08 -15.22 -16.98
CA GLY A 104 18.97 -13.96 -16.25
C GLY A 104 19.43 -14.10 -14.79
N GLY A 105 19.42 -12.96 -14.08
CA GLY A 105 19.74 -12.87 -12.66
C GLY A 105 18.51 -13.05 -11.76
N ASN A 106 18.72 -12.83 -10.47
CA ASN A 106 17.66 -12.88 -9.46
C ASN A 106 16.77 -11.60 -9.41
N GLY A 107 17.02 -10.62 -10.26
CA GLY A 107 16.22 -9.39 -10.35
C GLY A 107 16.68 -8.24 -9.48
N GLY A 108 17.79 -8.39 -8.78
CA GLY A 108 18.36 -7.36 -7.91
C GLY A 108 17.54 -7.16 -6.63
N GLN A 109 17.60 -5.94 -6.10
CA GLN A 109 16.81 -5.50 -4.96
C GLN A 109 15.47 -4.93 -5.50
N ALA A 110 14.38 -5.69 -5.31
CA ALA A 110 13.06 -5.32 -5.85
C ALA A 110 12.33 -4.26 -5.02
N GLY A 111 12.78 -4.01 -3.79
CA GLY A 111 12.31 -2.90 -2.96
C GLY A 111 13.02 -1.59 -3.29
N GLY A 112 12.86 -0.59 -2.42
CA GLY A 112 13.49 0.72 -2.58
C GLY A 112 13.17 1.66 -1.43
N LEU A 113 13.67 2.90 -1.55
CA LEU A 113 13.38 3.96 -0.58
C LEU A 113 12.15 4.74 -1.05
N ALA A 114 11.13 4.79 -0.19
CA ALA A 114 9.89 5.51 -0.44
C ALA A 114 9.62 6.55 0.64
N ALA A 115 8.97 7.65 0.30
CA ALA A 115 8.51 8.66 1.25
C ALA A 115 6.97 8.72 1.25
N VAL A 116 6.36 8.49 2.41
CA VAL A 116 4.90 8.55 2.61
C VAL A 116 4.58 9.79 3.46
N PRO A 117 4.08 10.86 2.87
CA PRO A 117 3.64 12.05 3.60
C PRO A 117 2.17 11.93 4.05
N ALA A 118 1.84 12.57 5.16
CA ALA A 118 0.46 12.78 5.60
C ALA A 118 0.28 14.18 6.18
N LEU A 119 -0.90 14.77 5.99
CA LEU A 119 -1.24 16.09 6.52
C LEU A 119 -2.63 16.07 7.13
N SER A 120 -2.73 16.42 8.40
CA SER A 120 -3.98 16.43 9.17
C SER A 120 -4.32 17.82 9.68
N LEU A 121 -5.60 18.15 9.68
CA LEU A 121 -6.18 19.35 10.27
C LEU A 121 -7.39 18.96 11.13
N VAL A 122 -7.42 19.40 12.37
CA VAL A 122 -8.57 19.27 13.28
C VAL A 122 -9.00 20.66 13.77
N VAL A 123 -10.29 20.98 13.63
CA VAL A 123 -10.87 22.29 13.95
C VAL A 123 -12.08 22.11 14.86
N PRO A 124 -11.94 22.26 16.18
CA PRO A 124 -13.09 22.32 17.10
C PRO A 124 -13.87 23.61 16.90
N LEU A 125 -15.21 23.53 16.79
CA LEU A 125 -16.09 24.67 16.54
C LEU A 125 -16.72 25.23 17.84
N GLN A 126 -15.94 25.32 18.91
CA GLN A 126 -16.36 25.62 20.27
C GLN A 126 -17.16 26.93 20.43
N ASP A 127 -16.90 27.93 19.58
CA ASP A 127 -17.59 29.23 19.64
C ASP A 127 -19.04 29.22 19.06
N ARG A 128 -19.39 28.20 18.25
CA ARG A 128 -20.67 28.15 17.54
C ARG A 128 -21.45 26.86 17.76
N PHE A 129 -20.74 25.73 17.88
CA PHE A 129 -21.29 24.40 18.07
C PHE A 129 -20.33 23.60 18.95
N GLU A 130 -20.43 23.79 20.27
CA GLU A 130 -19.50 23.25 21.28
C GLU A 130 -19.27 21.74 21.18
N TYR A 131 -20.23 21.01 20.59
CA TYR A 131 -20.18 19.55 20.42
C TYR A 131 -19.62 19.08 19.08
N LEU A 132 -19.28 20.01 18.16
CA LEU A 132 -18.86 19.66 16.79
C LEU A 132 -17.40 19.99 16.56
N THR A 133 -16.67 19.00 16.02
CA THR A 133 -15.28 19.16 15.56
C THR A 133 -15.19 18.69 14.10
N LEU A 134 -14.54 19.48 13.25
CA LEU A 134 -14.29 19.14 11.84
C LEU A 134 -12.84 18.67 11.68
N GLY A 135 -12.61 17.79 10.71
CA GLY A 135 -11.29 17.30 10.34
C GLY A 135 -11.09 17.19 8.85
N ALA A 136 -9.86 17.32 8.43
CA ALA A 136 -9.42 17.00 7.07
C ALA A 136 -8.06 16.31 7.11
N MET A 137 -7.85 15.32 6.25
CA MET A 137 -6.56 14.64 6.15
C MET A 137 -6.28 14.22 4.72
N VAL A 138 -5.03 14.38 4.30
CA VAL A 138 -4.47 13.74 3.10
C VAL A 138 -3.51 12.65 3.59
N SER A 139 -3.68 11.43 3.08
CA SER A 139 -2.86 10.27 3.44
C SER A 139 -2.79 9.26 2.29
N ALA A 140 -1.87 8.30 2.36
CA ALA A 140 -1.78 7.17 1.45
C ALA A 140 -2.13 5.89 2.21
N PRO A 141 -3.36 5.35 2.08
CA PRO A 141 -3.79 4.15 2.80
C PRO A 141 -3.28 2.84 2.19
N PHE A 142 -2.95 2.86 0.90
CA PHE A 142 -2.46 1.70 0.16
C PHE A 142 -1.34 2.11 -0.78
N GLY A 143 -0.41 1.18 -1.04
CA GLY A 143 0.68 1.37 -1.97
C GLY A 143 1.53 0.12 -2.13
N LEU A 144 2.07 -0.06 -3.33
CA LEU A 144 2.94 -1.17 -3.71
C LEU A 144 4.00 -0.64 -4.66
N ALA A 145 5.27 -0.99 -4.44
CA ALA A 145 6.31 -0.80 -5.43
C ALA A 145 7.26 -1.99 -5.44
N THR A 146 7.33 -2.69 -6.56
CA THR A 146 8.34 -3.72 -6.81
C THR A 146 8.94 -3.51 -8.20
N HIS A 147 10.28 -3.40 -8.25
CA HIS A 147 11.03 -3.19 -9.49
C HIS A 147 12.15 -4.22 -9.59
N TYR A 148 12.07 -5.08 -10.58
CA TYR A 148 13.09 -6.07 -10.90
C TYR A 148 13.91 -5.65 -12.12
N ASP A 149 15.12 -6.18 -12.24
CA ASP A 149 15.90 -6.06 -13.47
C ASP A 149 15.11 -6.63 -14.67
N HIS A 150 15.17 -5.96 -15.81
CA HIS A 150 14.39 -6.36 -17.00
C HIS A 150 14.69 -7.78 -17.50
N ASP A 151 15.87 -8.33 -17.23
CA ASP A 151 16.34 -9.63 -17.69
C ASP A 151 16.34 -10.71 -16.59
N TRP A 152 15.66 -10.46 -15.44
CA TRP A 152 15.64 -11.45 -14.38
C TRP A 152 14.86 -12.72 -14.73
N VAL A 153 15.09 -13.79 -13.96
CA VAL A 153 14.48 -15.12 -14.21
C VAL A 153 12.95 -15.14 -14.03
N GLY A 154 12.36 -14.17 -13.36
CA GLY A 154 10.91 -14.02 -13.16
C GLY A 154 10.24 -13.00 -14.07
N ARG A 155 10.93 -12.43 -15.07
CA ARG A 155 10.43 -11.32 -15.91
C ARG A 155 9.09 -11.55 -16.59
N TYR A 156 8.69 -12.82 -16.82
CA TYR A 156 7.38 -13.15 -17.40
C TYR A 156 6.25 -13.16 -16.36
N HIS A 157 6.55 -13.02 -15.09
CA HIS A 157 5.59 -12.91 -13.99
C HIS A 157 5.42 -11.48 -13.51
N GLY A 158 6.44 -10.63 -13.65
CA GLY A 158 6.43 -9.22 -13.32
C GLY A 158 7.81 -8.61 -13.43
N VAL A 159 7.89 -7.35 -13.83
CA VAL A 159 9.12 -6.54 -13.81
C VAL A 159 8.88 -5.32 -12.95
N GLU A 160 7.79 -4.60 -13.18
CA GLU A 160 7.39 -3.44 -12.41
C GLU A 160 5.96 -3.64 -11.91
N SER A 161 5.70 -3.22 -10.67
CA SER A 161 4.37 -3.13 -10.10
C SER A 161 4.34 -1.94 -9.18
N ASP A 162 3.70 -0.86 -9.61
CA ASP A 162 3.47 0.36 -8.84
C ASP A 162 1.98 0.56 -8.67
N LEU A 163 1.53 0.65 -7.43
CA LEU A 163 0.18 1.03 -7.05
C LEU A 163 0.26 2.17 -6.04
N VAL A 164 -0.45 3.25 -6.31
CA VAL A 164 -0.51 4.43 -5.44
C VAL A 164 -1.96 4.77 -5.16
N PHE A 165 -2.33 4.84 -3.89
CA PHE A 165 -3.65 5.31 -3.47
C PHE A 165 -3.48 6.52 -2.56
N VAL A 166 -4.19 7.59 -2.87
CA VAL A 166 -4.16 8.84 -2.11
C VAL A 166 -5.57 9.23 -1.70
N ASP A 167 -5.76 9.37 -0.38
CA ASP A 167 -7.02 9.81 0.21
C ASP A 167 -7.03 11.29 0.53
N LEU A 168 -8.14 11.93 0.20
CA LEU A 168 -8.61 13.14 0.86
C LEU A 168 -9.81 12.77 1.73
N THR A 169 -9.62 12.75 3.04
CA THR A 169 -10.69 12.50 4.02
C THR A 169 -11.18 13.80 4.63
N LEU A 170 -12.49 14.03 4.59
CA LEU A 170 -13.18 15.11 5.29
C LEU A 170 -14.08 14.49 6.37
N ALA A 171 -13.87 14.87 7.63
CA ALA A 171 -14.55 14.25 8.75
C ALA A 171 -15.21 15.26 9.69
N ALA A 172 -16.25 14.78 10.38
CA ALA A 172 -16.93 15.49 11.45
C ALA A 172 -17.08 14.57 12.67
N SER A 173 -16.86 15.12 13.86
CA SER A 173 -17.06 14.46 15.14
C SER A 173 -18.11 15.19 15.96
N VAL A 174 -19.00 14.42 16.58
CA VAL A 174 -20.04 14.95 17.48
C VAL A 174 -19.86 14.35 18.87
N GLU A 175 -19.71 15.19 19.89
CA GLU A 175 -19.71 14.79 21.29
C GLU A 175 -21.16 14.65 21.75
N LEU A 176 -21.60 13.41 22.01
CA LEU A 176 -22.97 13.08 22.47
C LEU A 176 -23.09 13.18 23.99
N SER A 177 -21.98 13.03 24.69
CA SER A 177 -21.82 13.26 26.13
C SER A 177 -20.34 13.42 26.48
N ASP A 178 -20.02 13.87 27.68
CA ASP A 178 -18.65 13.99 28.18
C ASP A 178 -17.79 12.71 28.04
N ARG A 179 -18.45 11.56 27.81
CA ARG A 179 -17.80 10.25 27.76
C ARG A 179 -18.02 9.48 26.45
N PHE A 180 -18.82 10.01 25.55
CA PHE A 180 -19.12 9.31 24.30
C PHE A 180 -19.24 10.26 23.13
N SER A 181 -18.48 9.96 22.08
CA SER A 181 -18.50 10.69 20.82
C SER A 181 -18.61 9.73 19.62
N VAL A 182 -19.13 10.23 18.52
CA VAL A 182 -19.20 9.57 17.23
C VAL A 182 -18.60 10.46 16.17
N GLY A 183 -18.05 9.85 15.14
CA GLY A 183 -17.47 10.57 14.00
C GLY A 183 -17.83 9.90 12.69
N PHE A 184 -17.89 10.71 11.64
CA PHE A 184 -18.11 10.27 10.28
C PHE A 184 -17.12 10.98 9.35
N GLY A 185 -16.57 10.27 8.37
CA GLY A 185 -15.72 10.83 7.33
C GLY A 185 -16.14 10.37 5.94
N ALA A 186 -16.07 11.30 4.98
CA ALA A 186 -16.16 11.03 3.56
C ALA A 186 -14.76 10.99 2.98
N ILE A 187 -14.49 10.00 2.14
CA ILE A 187 -13.18 9.74 1.53
C ILE A 187 -13.31 9.95 0.02
N TYR A 188 -12.41 10.72 -0.56
CA TYR A 188 -12.14 10.73 -1.99
C TYR A 188 -10.78 10.07 -2.18
N GLU A 189 -10.78 8.91 -2.85
CA GLU A 189 -9.58 8.11 -3.10
C GLU A 189 -9.20 8.20 -4.58
N HIS A 190 -7.97 8.61 -4.84
CA HIS A 190 -7.33 8.58 -6.15
C HIS A 190 -6.40 7.38 -6.22
N ALA A 191 -6.55 6.56 -7.27
CA ALA A 191 -5.72 5.40 -7.53
C ALA A 191 -4.93 5.58 -8.83
N GLU A 192 -3.65 5.20 -8.81
CA GLU A 192 -2.78 5.10 -9.97
C GLU A 192 -2.09 3.74 -9.96
N ALA A 193 -2.04 3.06 -11.12
CA ALA A 193 -1.44 1.74 -11.26
C ALA A 193 -0.55 1.67 -12.49
N THR A 194 0.65 1.06 -12.33
CA THR A 194 1.55 0.67 -13.40
C THR A 194 1.97 -0.78 -13.19
N LEU A 195 1.71 -1.62 -14.18
CA LEU A 195 2.14 -3.02 -14.19
C LEU A 195 2.92 -3.32 -15.45
N SER A 196 4.03 -4.05 -15.34
CA SER A 196 4.76 -4.49 -16.53
C SER A 196 5.31 -5.91 -16.38
N ASN A 197 5.52 -6.56 -17.52
CA ASN A 197 6.18 -7.86 -17.63
C ASN A 197 6.71 -8.11 -19.04
N ALA A 198 7.69 -8.99 -19.15
CA ALA A 198 8.15 -9.49 -20.44
C ALA A 198 7.16 -10.51 -21.02
N ILE A 199 7.15 -10.62 -22.36
CA ILE A 199 6.34 -11.59 -23.12
C ILE A 199 7.29 -12.51 -23.87
N ASP A 200 7.25 -13.82 -23.60
CA ASP A 200 8.02 -14.83 -24.35
C ASP A 200 7.29 -15.18 -25.66
N PHE A 201 7.51 -14.37 -26.69
CA PHE A 201 6.98 -14.66 -28.03
C PHE A 201 7.54 -15.94 -28.61
N GLY A 202 8.77 -16.32 -28.24
CA GLY A 202 9.36 -17.57 -28.67
C GLY A 202 8.59 -18.78 -28.19
N THR A 203 8.24 -18.86 -26.93
CA THR A 203 7.36 -19.90 -26.39
C THR A 203 6.00 -19.87 -27.05
N GLY A 204 5.39 -18.69 -27.25
CA GLY A 204 4.11 -18.54 -27.94
C GLY A 204 4.12 -19.06 -29.38
N ILE A 205 5.16 -18.76 -30.17
CA ILE A 205 5.35 -19.27 -31.56
C ILE A 205 5.49 -20.78 -31.55
N CYS A 206 6.22 -21.36 -30.61
CA CYS A 206 6.44 -22.78 -30.49
C CYS A 206 5.16 -23.56 -30.09
N ALA A 207 4.35 -22.97 -29.24
CA ALA A 207 3.12 -23.58 -28.74
C ALA A 207 1.95 -23.52 -29.75
N ASN A 208 1.95 -22.53 -30.65
CA ASN A 208 0.88 -22.37 -31.65
C ASN A 208 1.06 -23.34 -32.83
N PRO A 209 0.09 -24.24 -33.10
CA PRO A 209 0.16 -25.21 -34.21
C PRO A 209 0.39 -24.60 -35.61
N GLN A 210 0.00 -23.35 -35.83
CA GLN A 210 0.15 -22.65 -37.11
C GLN A 210 1.58 -22.10 -37.32
N THR A 211 2.31 -21.84 -36.23
CA THR A 211 3.65 -21.23 -36.27
C THR A 211 4.75 -22.15 -35.74
N THR A 212 4.39 -23.26 -35.13
CA THR A 212 5.34 -24.21 -34.51
C THR A 212 6.45 -24.70 -35.45
N SER A 213 6.20 -24.75 -36.78
CA SER A 213 7.24 -25.08 -37.75
C SER A 213 8.43 -24.11 -37.73
N LEU A 214 8.22 -22.84 -37.36
CA LEU A 214 9.28 -21.85 -37.24
C LEU A 214 10.19 -22.13 -36.04
N CYS A 215 9.65 -22.78 -35.00
CA CYS A 215 10.40 -23.16 -33.81
C CYS A 215 11.45 -24.24 -34.11
N PHE A 216 11.21 -25.09 -35.12
CA PHE A 216 12.05 -26.24 -35.43
C PHE A 216 13.11 -26.01 -36.55
N LEU A 217 13.36 -24.76 -36.95
CA LEU A 217 14.31 -24.38 -37.98
C LEU A 217 15.47 -23.54 -37.39
N PRO A 218 16.74 -24.04 -37.40
CA PRO A 218 17.23 -25.41 -37.71
C PRO A 218 17.16 -26.40 -36.55
N ASN A 219 17.00 -25.91 -35.32
CA ASN A 219 16.88 -26.68 -34.07
C ASN A 219 15.89 -26.00 -33.14
N PRO A 220 14.89 -26.71 -32.57
CA PRO A 220 13.84 -26.09 -31.73
C PRO A 220 14.35 -25.32 -30.51
N VAL A 221 15.44 -25.78 -29.90
CA VAL A 221 16.03 -25.14 -28.71
C VAL A 221 17.00 -23.99 -29.07
N GLN A 222 17.57 -24.04 -30.28
CA GLN A 222 18.58 -23.09 -30.77
C GLN A 222 18.11 -22.22 -31.94
N GLY A 223 16.89 -22.45 -32.42
CA GLY A 223 16.29 -21.67 -33.51
C GLY A 223 16.04 -20.21 -33.13
N PRO A 224 15.92 -19.30 -34.11
CA PRO A 224 15.70 -17.90 -33.88
C PRO A 224 14.34 -17.60 -33.18
N TYR A 225 13.42 -18.55 -33.19
CA TYR A 225 12.07 -18.44 -32.63
C TYR A 225 11.82 -19.39 -31.44
N GLY A 226 12.86 -19.97 -30.84
CA GLY A 226 12.71 -20.79 -29.64
C GLY A 226 12.34 -20.00 -28.40
N PRO A 227 11.98 -20.69 -27.29
CA PRO A 227 11.72 -20.02 -26.00
C PRO A 227 12.83 -19.06 -25.58
N GLN A 228 12.51 -17.91 -24.99
CA GLN A 228 13.39 -16.84 -24.56
C GLN A 228 14.18 -16.13 -25.68
N ARG A 229 13.89 -16.37 -26.94
CA ARG A 229 14.67 -15.80 -28.06
C ARG A 229 14.11 -14.47 -28.58
N ASN A 230 12.86 -14.20 -28.29
CA ASN A 230 12.17 -13.02 -28.80
C ASN A 230 11.27 -12.47 -27.70
N ASP A 231 11.90 -11.94 -26.64
CA ASP A 231 11.15 -11.31 -25.58
C ASP A 231 10.62 -9.94 -26.05
N GLY A 232 9.33 -9.75 -25.90
CA GLY A 232 8.69 -8.46 -25.94
C GLY A 232 8.36 -7.98 -24.54
N PHE A 233 7.56 -6.91 -24.45
CA PHE A 233 7.22 -6.29 -23.19
C PHE A 233 5.78 -5.76 -23.22
N ALA A 234 5.08 -5.85 -22.10
CA ALA A 234 3.80 -5.21 -21.90
C ALA A 234 3.92 -4.24 -20.71
N THR A 235 3.39 -3.03 -20.88
CA THR A 235 3.22 -2.04 -19.79
C THR A 235 1.78 -1.60 -19.79
N ILE A 236 1.13 -1.68 -18.63
CA ILE A 236 -0.26 -1.29 -18.43
C ILE A 236 -0.27 -0.17 -17.40
N ASN A 237 -0.86 0.97 -17.76
CA ASN A 237 -1.01 2.13 -16.89
C ASN A 237 -2.48 2.48 -16.79
N GLY A 238 -2.91 2.94 -15.61
CA GLY A 238 -4.28 3.40 -15.45
C GLY A 238 -4.49 4.17 -14.16
N THR A 239 -5.59 4.93 -14.14
CA THR A 239 -5.99 5.74 -12.98
C THR A 239 -7.47 5.56 -12.69
N SER A 240 -7.88 5.82 -11.45
CA SER A 240 -9.27 5.84 -11.01
C SER A 240 -9.49 6.87 -9.92
N ASN A 241 -10.74 7.29 -9.75
CA ASN A 241 -11.17 8.13 -8.63
C ASN A 241 -12.46 7.58 -8.08
N SER A 242 -12.50 7.32 -6.78
CA SER A 242 -13.65 6.70 -6.13
C SER A 242 -13.97 7.36 -4.79
N LEU A 243 -15.15 7.05 -4.26
CA LEU A 243 -15.64 7.58 -3.00
C LEU A 243 -15.83 6.46 -1.99
N GLY A 244 -15.38 6.71 -0.77
CA GLY A 244 -15.60 5.87 0.38
C GLY A 244 -16.04 6.65 1.60
N TRP A 245 -16.18 5.97 2.71
CA TRP A 245 -16.56 6.58 3.97
C TRP A 245 -15.96 5.83 5.15
N LEU A 246 -15.92 6.52 6.29
CA LEU A 246 -15.54 5.90 7.56
C LEU A 246 -16.45 6.39 8.69
N VAL A 247 -16.61 5.56 9.70
CA VAL A 247 -17.34 5.89 10.91
C VAL A 247 -16.54 5.47 12.13
N GLY A 248 -16.55 6.32 13.16
CA GLY A 248 -15.85 6.06 14.41
C GLY A 248 -16.74 6.25 15.63
N MET A 249 -16.38 5.54 16.69
CA MET A 249 -16.95 5.68 18.02
C MET A 249 -15.82 5.77 19.04
N ASN A 250 -15.96 6.65 20.01
CA ASN A 250 -15.04 6.77 21.12
C ASN A 250 -15.80 6.80 22.44
N TRP A 251 -15.50 5.85 23.33
CA TRP A 251 -16.10 5.75 24.64
C TRP A 251 -15.04 5.86 25.73
N ARG A 252 -15.24 6.77 26.66
CA ARG A 252 -14.39 7.03 27.82
C ARG A 252 -15.10 6.60 29.11
N PRO A 253 -15.12 5.29 29.45
CA PRO A 253 -15.81 4.81 30.66
C PRO A 253 -15.25 5.42 31.95
N SER A 254 -14.00 5.90 31.92
CA SER A 254 -13.37 6.67 33.00
C SER A 254 -12.39 7.69 32.41
N ASP A 255 -11.89 8.60 33.24
CA ASP A 255 -10.87 9.58 32.85
C ASP A 255 -9.52 8.95 32.45
N ARG A 256 -9.35 7.66 32.78
CA ARG A 256 -8.11 6.89 32.49
C ARG A 256 -8.24 5.85 31.38
N LEU A 257 -9.43 5.59 30.88
CA LEU A 257 -9.66 4.58 29.84
C LEU A 257 -10.44 5.19 28.68
N SER A 258 -9.88 5.07 27.48
CA SER A 258 -10.52 5.39 26.20
C SER A 258 -10.58 4.14 25.35
N LEU A 259 -11.75 3.84 24.78
CA LEU A 259 -12.00 2.74 23.88
C LEU A 259 -12.50 3.32 22.55
N GLY A 260 -11.88 2.90 21.46
CA GLY A 260 -12.23 3.32 20.11
C GLY A 260 -12.69 2.15 19.25
N TYR A 261 -13.62 2.41 18.36
CA TYR A 261 -13.97 1.54 17.25
C TYR A 261 -14.05 2.37 15.98
N THR A 262 -13.49 1.87 14.90
CA THR A 262 -13.56 2.50 13.58
C THR A 262 -13.86 1.47 12.53
N TYR A 263 -14.72 1.83 11.59
CA TYR A 263 -14.96 1.11 10.35
C TYR A 263 -14.65 2.03 9.16
N ARG A 264 -13.86 1.55 8.22
CA ARG A 264 -13.64 2.14 6.90
C ARG A 264 -14.30 1.23 5.86
N SER A 265 -15.07 1.80 4.95
CA SER A 265 -15.68 1.06 3.85
C SER A 265 -14.64 0.53 2.87
N GLU A 266 -14.93 -0.54 2.20
CA GLU A 266 -14.31 -0.88 0.92
C GLU A 266 -14.57 0.22 -0.10
N ILE A 267 -13.68 0.34 -1.11
CA ILE A 267 -13.82 1.33 -2.18
C ILE A 267 -13.53 0.65 -3.52
N ASP A 268 -14.51 0.67 -4.41
CA ASP A 268 -14.40 0.11 -5.75
C ASP A 268 -13.74 1.09 -6.71
N HIS A 269 -12.72 0.62 -7.43
CA HIS A 269 -12.01 1.36 -8.46
C HIS A 269 -12.18 0.71 -9.82
N GLU A 270 -12.64 1.49 -10.77
CA GLU A 270 -12.55 1.19 -12.19
C GLU A 270 -11.30 1.88 -12.75
N ILE A 271 -10.16 1.18 -12.72
CA ILE A 271 -8.89 1.70 -13.25
C ILE A 271 -8.96 1.64 -14.78
N ARG A 272 -8.75 2.77 -15.45
CA ARG A 272 -8.79 2.87 -16.91
C ARG A 272 -7.55 3.60 -17.41
N GLY A 273 -7.00 3.12 -18.55
CA GLY A 273 -5.78 3.69 -19.12
C GLY A 273 -5.34 3.00 -20.41
N SER A 274 -4.04 2.75 -20.56
CA SER A 274 -3.43 2.16 -21.76
C SER A 274 -2.67 0.88 -21.47
N ALA A 275 -2.58 0.05 -22.50
CA ALA A 275 -1.70 -1.10 -22.57
C ALA A 275 -0.78 -0.94 -23.80
N ASP A 276 0.52 -0.84 -23.55
CA ASP A 276 1.57 -0.61 -24.53
C ASP A 276 2.36 -1.91 -24.71
N PHE A 277 2.50 -2.37 -25.96
CA PHE A 277 3.17 -3.61 -26.31
C PHE A 277 4.42 -3.39 -27.15
N THR A 278 5.56 -3.79 -26.65
CA THR A 278 6.80 -3.84 -27.44
C THR A 278 6.96 -5.21 -28.06
N VAL A 279 6.81 -5.31 -29.39
CA VAL A 279 6.94 -6.56 -30.15
C VAL A 279 8.23 -6.53 -30.95
N PRO A 280 9.12 -7.55 -30.84
CA PRO A 280 10.34 -7.62 -31.62
C PRO A 280 10.08 -7.59 -33.14
N ALA A 281 10.88 -6.85 -33.90
CA ALA A 281 10.66 -6.60 -35.34
C ALA A 281 10.59 -7.89 -36.20
N ASN A 282 11.33 -8.96 -35.84
CA ASN A 282 11.30 -10.25 -36.50
C ASN A 282 10.05 -11.09 -36.17
N VAL A 283 9.36 -10.76 -35.07
CA VAL A 283 8.13 -11.41 -34.57
C VAL A 283 6.88 -10.69 -35.08
N THR A 284 6.94 -9.38 -35.24
CA THR A 284 5.82 -8.55 -35.69
C THR A 284 5.07 -9.11 -36.90
N PRO A 285 5.72 -9.59 -38.01
CA PRO A 285 5.00 -10.13 -39.16
C PRO A 285 4.22 -11.41 -38.83
N ILE A 286 4.64 -12.20 -37.83
CA ILE A 286 4.00 -13.47 -37.43
C ILE A 286 2.67 -13.16 -36.73
N PHE A 287 2.64 -12.12 -35.85
CA PHE A 287 1.46 -11.74 -35.09
C PHE A 287 0.57 -10.70 -35.80
N ALA A 288 1.06 -10.05 -36.87
CA ALA A 288 0.31 -9.00 -37.59
C ALA A 288 -1.10 -9.43 -38.03
N SER A 289 -1.26 -10.70 -38.44
CA SER A 289 -2.56 -11.23 -38.88
C SER A 289 -3.52 -11.51 -37.72
N THR A 290 -3.03 -11.66 -36.49
CA THR A 290 -3.88 -11.93 -35.31
C THR A 290 -4.54 -10.64 -34.82
N GLY A 291 -3.90 -9.50 -35.02
CA GLY A 291 -4.29 -8.21 -34.46
C GLY A 291 -4.11 -8.12 -32.95
N GLN A 292 -3.34 -9.04 -32.35
CA GLN A 292 -2.95 -9.02 -30.95
C GLN A 292 -1.66 -8.20 -30.75
N PHE A 293 -1.37 -7.87 -29.50
CA PHE A 293 -0.16 -7.14 -29.10
C PHE A 293 0.02 -5.81 -29.83
N VAL A 294 -1.09 -5.10 -30.00
CA VAL A 294 -1.15 -3.73 -30.53
C VAL A 294 -1.56 -2.82 -29.40
N ASP A 295 -0.89 -1.68 -29.27
CA ASP A 295 -1.22 -0.67 -28.27
C ASP A 295 -2.72 -0.35 -28.28
N THR A 296 -3.33 -0.35 -27.11
CA THR A 296 -4.77 -0.23 -26.95
C THR A 296 -5.14 0.39 -25.61
N GLY A 297 -6.36 0.88 -25.49
CA GLY A 297 -6.95 1.16 -24.19
C GLY A 297 -7.21 -0.12 -23.41
N GLY A 298 -7.30 -0.01 -22.11
CA GLY A 298 -7.62 -1.12 -21.23
C GLY A 298 -7.79 -0.67 -19.78
N GLY A 299 -8.14 -1.61 -18.93
CA GLY A 299 -8.31 -1.34 -17.50
C GLY A 299 -8.53 -2.58 -16.68
N ALA A 300 -8.63 -2.39 -15.38
CA ALA A 300 -8.95 -3.42 -14.41
C ALA A 300 -9.86 -2.86 -13.33
N ASP A 301 -10.69 -3.72 -12.76
CA ASP A 301 -11.46 -3.39 -11.57
C ASP A 301 -10.70 -3.89 -10.34
N LEU A 302 -10.61 -3.05 -9.30
CA LEU A 302 -9.91 -3.34 -8.06
C LEU A 302 -10.71 -2.74 -6.90
N THR A 303 -10.93 -3.53 -5.85
CA THR A 303 -11.57 -3.04 -4.62
C THR A 303 -10.54 -2.95 -3.50
N THR A 304 -10.36 -1.74 -2.92
CA THR A 304 -9.58 -1.59 -1.69
C THR A 304 -10.39 -2.08 -0.50
N PRO A 305 -9.79 -2.83 0.44
CA PRO A 305 -10.53 -3.56 1.48
C PRO A 305 -11.15 -2.65 2.53
N SER A 306 -12.27 -3.13 3.12
CA SER A 306 -12.81 -2.56 4.34
C SER A 306 -11.91 -2.85 5.54
N THR A 307 -11.99 -2.02 6.60
CA THR A 307 -11.29 -2.27 7.85
C THR A 307 -12.19 -2.08 9.06
N HIS A 308 -12.00 -2.95 10.06
CA HIS A 308 -12.59 -2.83 11.39
C HIS A 308 -11.49 -2.73 12.43
N SER A 309 -11.39 -1.60 13.14
CA SER A 309 -10.36 -1.38 14.16
C SER A 309 -10.97 -1.23 15.54
N LEU A 310 -10.43 -1.96 16.51
CA LEU A 310 -10.71 -1.82 17.93
C LEU A 310 -9.46 -1.30 18.63
N SER A 311 -9.59 -0.25 19.39
CA SER A 311 -8.50 0.49 20.01
C SER A 311 -8.76 0.71 21.50
N ALA A 312 -7.70 0.64 22.31
CA ALA A 312 -7.76 0.94 23.71
C ALA A 312 -6.54 1.75 24.18
N THR A 313 -6.79 2.79 24.98
CA THR A 313 -5.76 3.58 25.66
C THR A 313 -6.07 3.63 27.15
N TRP A 314 -5.16 3.09 27.96
CA TRP A 314 -5.26 3.12 29.43
C TRP A 314 -4.15 3.97 30.05
N GLN A 315 -4.54 5.06 30.68
CA GLN A 315 -3.64 5.93 31.44
C GLN A 315 -3.34 5.30 32.79
N ALA A 316 -2.30 4.45 32.87
CA ALA A 316 -1.94 3.71 34.07
C ALA A 316 -1.43 4.64 35.20
N SER A 317 -0.79 5.76 34.82
CA SER A 317 -0.41 6.86 35.73
C SER A 317 -0.39 8.18 34.97
N ASP A 318 -0.14 9.30 35.64
CA ASP A 318 -0.05 10.63 35.01
C ASP A 318 1.09 10.71 33.97
N ARG A 319 2.04 9.77 34.00
CA ARG A 319 3.20 9.74 33.10
C ARG A 319 3.25 8.54 32.17
N PHE A 320 2.42 7.53 32.39
CA PHE A 320 2.51 6.27 31.64
C PHE A 320 1.14 5.83 31.13
N ALA A 321 1.04 5.61 29.84
CA ALA A 321 -0.12 5.02 29.17
C ALA A 321 0.25 3.70 28.49
N LEU A 322 -0.63 2.71 28.61
CA LEU A 322 -0.61 1.46 27.83
C LEU A 322 -1.69 1.51 26.76
N MET A 323 -1.38 0.96 25.60
CA MET A 323 -2.25 1.02 24.44
C MET A 323 -2.28 -0.32 23.70
N ALA A 324 -3.40 -0.59 23.07
CA ALA A 324 -3.59 -1.77 22.22
C ALA A 324 -4.46 -1.42 21.01
N GLU A 325 -4.23 -2.14 19.93
CA GLU A 325 -5.02 -2.07 18.70
C GLU A 325 -5.24 -3.47 18.14
N ALA A 326 -6.41 -3.71 17.57
CA ALA A 326 -6.71 -4.89 16.76
C ALA A 326 -7.50 -4.45 15.53
N THR A 327 -6.97 -4.70 14.34
CA THR A 327 -7.60 -4.34 13.07
C THR A 327 -7.81 -5.59 12.23
N LEU A 328 -9.04 -5.80 11.77
CA LEU A 328 -9.40 -6.78 10.73
C LEU A 328 -9.48 -6.02 9.39
N THR A 329 -8.78 -6.53 8.39
CA THR A 329 -8.84 -6.01 7.02
C THR A 329 -9.49 -7.07 6.12
N GLY A 330 -10.56 -6.68 5.40
CA GLY A 330 -11.37 -7.53 4.52
C GLY A 330 -10.72 -7.75 3.15
N TRP A 331 -9.60 -8.44 3.13
CA TRP A 331 -8.85 -8.72 1.90
C TRP A 331 -9.51 -9.74 0.98
N ASP A 332 -10.57 -10.43 1.43
CA ASP A 332 -11.40 -11.30 0.59
C ASP A 332 -12.06 -10.54 -0.58
N SER A 333 -12.07 -9.20 -0.53
CA SER A 333 -12.46 -8.34 -1.65
C SER A 333 -11.53 -8.45 -2.88
N LEU A 334 -10.29 -8.97 -2.72
CA LEU A 334 -9.31 -9.13 -3.79
C LEU A 334 -9.22 -10.61 -4.24
N GLU A 335 -10.16 -11.04 -5.08
CA GLU A 335 -10.17 -12.40 -5.64
C GLU A 335 -9.25 -12.53 -6.87
N GLU A 336 -9.35 -11.61 -7.82
CA GLU A 336 -8.50 -11.56 -9.03
C GLU A 336 -8.27 -10.11 -9.48
N VAL A 337 -7.19 -9.89 -10.22
CA VAL A 337 -7.01 -8.69 -11.04
C VAL A 337 -7.07 -9.11 -12.51
N ARG A 338 -8.12 -8.65 -13.19
CA ARG A 338 -8.37 -8.94 -14.61
C ARG A 338 -8.20 -7.69 -15.44
N ILE A 339 -7.17 -7.68 -16.28
CA ILE A 339 -6.93 -6.62 -17.25
C ILE A 339 -7.77 -6.92 -18.49
N GLN A 340 -8.71 -6.05 -18.80
CA GLN A 340 -9.57 -6.09 -19.96
C GLN A 340 -9.06 -5.08 -20.99
N TYR A 341 -8.91 -5.52 -22.24
CA TYR A 341 -8.39 -4.68 -23.32
C TYR A 341 -9.53 -4.20 -24.23
N GLU A 342 -9.46 -2.93 -24.68
CA GLU A 342 -10.42 -2.39 -25.67
C GLU A 342 -10.26 -3.08 -27.05
N ASN A 343 -9.07 -3.63 -27.35
CA ASN A 343 -8.85 -4.44 -28.53
C ASN A 343 -9.51 -5.82 -28.36
N PRO A 344 -10.60 -6.15 -29.07
CA PRO A 344 -11.33 -7.41 -28.87
C PRO A 344 -10.55 -8.65 -29.35
N ARG A 345 -9.39 -8.47 -29.99
CA ARG A 345 -8.50 -9.57 -30.41
C ARG A 345 -7.42 -9.86 -29.37
N GLN A 346 -7.19 -8.95 -28.42
CA GLN A 346 -6.30 -9.18 -27.30
C GLN A 346 -7.09 -9.85 -26.18
N PRO A 347 -6.79 -11.11 -25.82
CA PRO A 347 -7.47 -11.78 -24.71
C PRO A 347 -7.13 -11.10 -23.38
N ASP A 348 -8.09 -11.10 -22.45
CA ASP A 348 -7.87 -10.61 -21.11
C ASP A 348 -6.68 -11.31 -20.44
N THR A 349 -6.02 -10.57 -19.54
CA THR A 349 -4.98 -11.13 -18.68
C THR A 349 -5.51 -11.11 -17.24
N ALA A 350 -5.56 -12.29 -16.61
CA ALA A 350 -6.02 -12.40 -15.23
C ALA A 350 -4.93 -13.03 -14.35
N GLU A 351 -4.82 -12.54 -13.12
CA GLU A 351 -4.01 -13.09 -12.05
C GLU A 351 -4.90 -13.32 -10.82
N ASP A 352 -4.99 -14.59 -10.38
CA ASP A 352 -5.77 -14.97 -9.20
C ASP A 352 -4.99 -14.60 -7.94
N TYR A 353 -5.62 -13.89 -7.03
CA TYR A 353 -5.09 -13.54 -5.72
C TYR A 353 -5.75 -14.36 -4.61
N LEU A 354 -7.08 -14.49 -4.61
CA LEU A 354 -7.88 -15.23 -3.64
C LEU A 354 -7.38 -15.00 -2.20
N TRP A 355 -7.21 -13.73 -1.86
CA TRP A 355 -6.70 -13.36 -0.56
C TRP A 355 -7.73 -13.61 0.53
N GLU A 356 -7.24 -13.78 1.76
CA GLU A 356 -8.06 -14.02 2.94
C GLU A 356 -8.01 -12.79 3.86
N ASP A 357 -9.06 -12.59 4.64
CA ASP A 357 -9.08 -11.56 5.67
C ASP A 357 -7.88 -11.70 6.62
N SER A 358 -7.29 -10.58 6.98
CA SER A 358 -6.09 -10.59 7.82
C SER A 358 -6.23 -9.71 9.05
N TRP A 359 -5.49 -10.07 10.10
CA TRP A 359 -5.47 -9.36 11.36
C TRP A 359 -4.14 -8.64 11.60
N PHE A 360 -4.26 -7.43 12.14
CA PHE A 360 -3.17 -6.69 12.73
C PHE A 360 -3.41 -6.52 14.22
N TYR A 361 -2.46 -6.92 15.06
CA TYR A 361 -2.51 -6.77 16.50
C TYR A 361 -1.32 -5.99 16.98
N SER A 362 -1.52 -4.96 17.82
CA SER A 362 -0.43 -4.23 18.41
C SER A 362 -0.63 -3.93 19.88
N VAL A 363 0.49 -3.85 20.60
CA VAL A 363 0.58 -3.39 21.98
C VAL A 363 1.75 -2.42 22.10
N GLY A 364 1.53 -1.31 22.77
CA GLY A 364 2.55 -0.30 22.96
C GLY A 364 2.24 0.62 24.14
N GLY A 365 3.05 1.63 24.29
CA GLY A 365 2.84 2.61 25.34
C GLY A 365 3.62 3.89 25.16
N GLU A 366 3.26 4.86 25.98
CA GLU A 366 3.90 6.17 26.06
C GLU A 366 4.36 6.43 27.48
N TYR A 367 5.58 6.95 27.60
CA TYR A 367 6.13 7.40 28.88
C TYR A 367 6.56 8.85 28.78
N ARG A 368 5.88 9.73 29.54
CA ARG A 368 6.27 11.13 29.70
C ARG A 368 7.47 11.23 30.64
N PHE A 369 8.65 11.24 30.05
CA PHE A 369 9.90 11.34 30.80
C PHE A 369 10.04 12.68 31.53
N SER A 370 9.65 13.77 30.86
CA SER A 370 9.59 15.12 31.38
C SER A 370 8.41 15.89 30.74
N ASP A 371 8.21 17.14 31.13
CA ASP A 371 7.19 18.02 30.53
C ASP A 371 7.46 18.26 29.02
N SER A 372 8.73 18.13 28.60
CA SER A 372 9.15 18.37 27.23
C SER A 372 9.37 17.09 26.41
N PHE A 373 9.48 15.89 27.02
CA PHE A 373 9.84 14.69 26.31
C PHE A 373 8.91 13.52 26.62
N THR A 374 8.35 12.91 25.57
CA THR A 374 7.57 11.67 25.63
C THR A 374 8.24 10.60 24.78
N PHE A 375 8.56 9.48 25.40
CA PHE A 375 9.09 8.28 24.74
C PHE A 375 7.95 7.31 24.42
N ARG A 376 8.07 6.59 23.31
CA ARG A 376 7.13 5.56 22.85
C ARG A 376 7.85 4.28 22.50
N ALA A 377 7.18 3.16 22.73
CA ALA A 377 7.63 1.86 22.24
C ALA A 377 6.41 0.97 21.99
N GLY A 378 6.54 0.06 21.04
CA GLY A 378 5.48 -0.90 20.73
C GLY A 378 5.97 -2.06 19.88
N VAL A 379 5.15 -3.09 19.85
CA VAL A 379 5.32 -4.27 19.00
C VAL A 379 3.98 -4.59 18.34
N ALA A 380 4.03 -5.09 17.11
CA ALA A 380 2.82 -5.58 16.45
C ALA A 380 3.11 -6.87 15.69
N ARG A 381 2.04 -7.66 15.51
CA ARG A 381 1.95 -8.76 14.58
C ARG A 381 0.97 -8.36 13.48
N ASP A 382 1.38 -8.56 12.24
CA ASP A 382 0.66 -8.22 11.02
C ASP A 382 0.56 -9.49 10.17
N ASP A 383 -0.62 -10.12 10.19
CA ASP A 383 -0.86 -11.36 9.47
C ASP A 383 -1.04 -11.05 7.97
N SER A 384 -0.39 -11.82 7.12
CA SER A 384 -0.49 -11.69 5.67
C SER A 384 -1.83 -12.21 5.14
N PRO A 385 -2.51 -11.53 4.20
CA PRO A 385 -3.68 -12.05 3.51
C PRO A 385 -3.32 -13.12 2.47
N VAL A 386 -2.04 -13.25 2.12
CA VAL A 386 -1.56 -14.03 0.97
C VAL A 386 -1.34 -15.49 1.36
N SER A 387 -2.15 -16.39 0.82
CA SER A 387 -1.93 -17.83 0.95
C SER A 387 -0.88 -18.34 -0.06
N ARG A 388 -0.19 -19.44 0.29
CA ARG A 388 0.94 -19.99 -0.49
C ARG A 388 0.68 -20.17 -1.99
N PRO A 389 -0.46 -20.74 -2.45
CA PRO A 389 -0.69 -20.99 -3.87
C PRO A 389 -0.82 -19.71 -4.71
N PHE A 390 -1.19 -18.59 -4.07
CA PHE A 390 -1.51 -17.32 -4.73
C PHE A 390 -0.48 -16.22 -4.45
N ARG A 391 0.65 -16.56 -3.82
CA ARG A 391 1.75 -15.60 -3.63
C ARG A 391 2.43 -15.34 -4.98
N SER A 392 2.45 -14.09 -5.41
CA SER A 392 3.05 -13.69 -6.67
C SER A 392 4.42 -13.02 -6.46
N SER A 393 5.18 -12.87 -7.56
CA SER A 393 6.42 -12.10 -7.53
C SER A 393 6.17 -10.58 -7.43
N ARG A 394 4.96 -10.13 -7.75
CA ARG A 394 4.59 -8.72 -7.66
C ARG A 394 4.42 -8.28 -6.21
N LEU A 395 3.92 -9.21 -5.36
CA LEU A 395 3.73 -9.00 -3.93
C LEU A 395 4.08 -10.28 -3.17
N PRO A 396 5.36 -10.51 -2.86
CA PRO A 396 5.81 -11.69 -2.12
C PRO A 396 5.58 -11.53 -0.61
N ASP A 397 4.34 -11.31 -0.20
CA ASP A 397 3.97 -11.01 1.18
C ASP A 397 4.00 -12.22 2.12
N GLN A 398 4.19 -11.98 3.42
CA GLN A 398 4.25 -12.95 4.49
C GLN A 398 3.91 -12.27 5.83
N ASP A 399 3.51 -13.05 6.86
CA ASP A 399 3.33 -12.56 8.23
C ASP A 399 4.53 -11.76 8.70
N ARG A 400 4.29 -10.68 9.45
CA ARG A 400 5.32 -9.73 9.87
C ARG A 400 5.24 -9.39 11.34
N MET A 401 6.40 -9.08 11.91
CA MET A 401 6.55 -8.48 13.23
C MET A 401 7.06 -7.06 13.12
N TRP A 402 6.45 -6.16 13.86
CA TRP A 402 6.84 -4.74 13.95
C TRP A 402 7.50 -4.49 15.31
N TYR A 403 8.60 -3.77 15.30
CA TYR A 403 9.30 -3.28 16.49
C TYR A 403 9.48 -1.78 16.35
N ALA A 404 8.85 -1.02 17.24
CA ALA A 404 8.75 0.43 17.11
C ALA A 404 9.31 1.16 18.32
N LEU A 405 9.98 2.27 18.05
CA LEU A 405 10.42 3.26 19.03
C LEU A 405 10.05 4.65 18.52
N GLY A 406 9.69 5.54 19.43
CA GLY A 406 9.34 6.92 19.10
C GLY A 406 9.70 7.91 20.22
N LEU A 407 9.92 9.16 19.81
CA LEU A 407 10.21 10.26 20.71
C LEU A 407 9.43 11.49 20.24
N THR A 408 8.82 12.22 21.18
CA THR A 408 8.29 13.55 20.94
C THR A 408 9.01 14.56 21.83
N TRP A 409 9.42 15.66 21.23
CA TRP A 409 9.86 16.86 21.88
C TRP A 409 8.78 17.94 21.80
N SER A 410 8.17 18.28 22.94
CA SER A 410 7.27 19.44 23.08
C SER A 410 8.13 20.70 23.19
N ALA A 411 8.46 21.28 22.02
CA ALA A 411 9.33 22.45 21.91
C ALA A 411 8.69 23.72 22.50
N SER A 412 7.34 23.76 22.56
CA SER A 412 6.54 24.77 23.23
C SER A 412 5.14 24.20 23.54
N GLU A 413 4.30 24.97 24.23
CA GLU A 413 2.87 24.61 24.43
C GLU A 413 2.09 24.42 23.13
N ARG A 414 2.60 24.93 22.00
CA ARG A 414 1.96 24.90 20.70
C ARG A 414 2.62 23.99 19.69
N LEU A 415 3.89 23.62 19.87
CA LEU A 415 4.68 22.89 18.89
C LEU A 415 5.25 21.62 19.48
N ASP A 416 4.85 20.48 18.93
CA ASP A 416 5.49 19.18 19.11
C ASP A 416 6.27 18.79 17.85
N ILE A 417 7.45 18.23 18.04
CA ILE A 417 8.24 17.58 17.00
C ILE A 417 8.41 16.13 17.42
N SER A 418 8.07 15.19 16.54
CA SER A 418 8.16 13.76 16.82
C SER A 418 9.07 13.07 15.81
N ALA A 419 9.76 12.02 16.25
CA ALA A 419 10.50 11.12 15.39
C ALA A 419 10.25 9.67 15.81
N ASN A 420 10.31 8.75 14.87
CA ASN A 420 10.23 7.33 15.13
C ASN A 420 11.23 6.52 14.30
N TYR A 421 11.42 5.29 14.74
CA TYR A 421 12.03 4.21 13.99
C TYR A 421 11.20 2.95 14.16
N VAL A 422 10.90 2.28 13.05
CA VAL A 422 10.20 0.99 13.05
C VAL A 422 10.99 -0.02 12.22
N ARG A 423 11.24 -1.19 12.78
CA ARG A 423 11.74 -2.35 12.03
C ARG A 423 10.59 -3.31 11.78
N ILE A 424 10.35 -3.65 10.51
CA ILE A 424 9.42 -4.68 10.08
C ILE A 424 10.22 -5.88 9.61
N GLN A 425 9.93 -7.05 10.18
CA GLN A 425 10.59 -8.32 9.85
C GLN A 425 9.54 -9.34 9.41
N MET A 426 9.80 -10.06 8.35
CA MET A 426 9.01 -11.23 7.97
C MET A 426 9.19 -12.33 9.01
N ALA A 427 8.08 -13.00 9.38
CA ALA A 427 8.09 -14.08 10.36
C ALA A 427 8.69 -15.36 9.78
N ASP A 428 8.49 -15.60 8.48
CA ASP A 428 9.02 -16.73 7.72
C ASP A 428 9.50 -16.25 6.35
N THR A 429 10.23 -17.11 5.64
CA THR A 429 10.67 -16.86 4.27
C THR A 429 9.51 -17.05 3.28
N PRO A 430 9.12 -16.02 2.51
CA PRO A 430 8.09 -16.14 1.47
C PRO A 430 8.56 -17.03 0.32
N GLU A 431 7.96 -18.21 0.17
CA GLU A 431 8.23 -19.11 -0.96
C GLU A 431 7.24 -18.85 -2.09
N VAL A 432 7.71 -18.94 -3.34
CA VAL A 432 6.88 -18.86 -4.55
C VAL A 432 7.09 -20.09 -5.43
N ASP A 433 6.00 -20.60 -6.02
CA ASP A 433 5.98 -21.61 -7.08
C ASP A 433 4.81 -21.27 -8.00
N ILE A 434 5.07 -20.39 -8.95
CA ILE A 434 4.05 -19.79 -9.81
C ILE A 434 4.28 -20.12 -11.29
N ARG A 435 3.17 -20.17 -12.05
CA ARG A 435 3.18 -20.36 -13.49
C ARG A 435 2.49 -19.20 -14.19
N SER A 436 3.12 -18.67 -15.22
CA SER A 436 2.50 -17.66 -16.07
C SER A 436 1.59 -18.30 -17.13
N THR A 437 0.68 -17.53 -17.68
CA THR A 437 -0.17 -17.91 -18.82
C THR A 437 0.67 -18.24 -20.07
N SER A 438 1.86 -17.66 -20.21
CA SER A 438 2.82 -17.96 -21.28
C SER A 438 3.58 -19.29 -21.09
N GLY A 439 3.34 -20.01 -19.99
CA GLY A 439 3.94 -21.30 -19.70
C GLY A 439 5.32 -21.22 -19.02
N SER A 440 5.73 -20.08 -18.50
CA SER A 440 6.91 -20.00 -17.61
C SER A 440 6.56 -20.43 -16.19
N ARG A 441 7.54 -20.95 -15.44
CA ARG A 441 7.42 -21.27 -14.03
C ARG A 441 8.54 -20.61 -13.26
N LEU A 442 8.22 -19.96 -12.15
CA LEU A 442 9.18 -19.35 -11.22
C LEU A 442 9.09 -20.10 -9.89
N VAL A 443 10.25 -20.56 -9.38
CA VAL A 443 10.35 -21.24 -8.08
C VAL A 443 11.49 -20.64 -7.29
N GLY A 444 11.21 -20.26 -6.05
CA GLY A 444 12.22 -19.70 -5.17
C GLY A 444 11.64 -19.13 -3.90
N GLU A 445 12.43 -18.30 -3.26
CA GLU A 445 12.11 -17.65 -1.99
C GLU A 445 12.55 -16.19 -2.00
N TYR A 446 11.97 -15.40 -1.09
CA TYR A 446 12.33 -14.00 -0.89
C TYR A 446 12.96 -13.80 0.48
N ASP A 447 13.98 -12.96 0.54
CA ASP A 447 14.54 -12.42 1.77
C ASP A 447 14.17 -10.94 1.83
N GLY A 448 13.56 -10.48 2.94
CA GLY A 448 13.09 -9.10 2.98
C GLY A 448 12.63 -8.58 4.33
N GLY A 449 12.33 -7.29 4.33
CA GLY A 449 11.83 -6.53 5.47
C GLY A 449 11.89 -5.03 5.18
N ALA A 450 11.50 -4.22 6.15
CA ALA A 450 11.53 -2.77 6.00
C ALA A 450 12.05 -2.07 7.26
N ASP A 451 12.77 -0.97 7.03
CA ASP A 451 13.15 0.01 8.05
C ASP A 451 12.42 1.32 7.79
N LEU A 452 11.66 1.81 8.76
CA LEU A 452 10.87 3.03 8.65
C LEU A 452 11.46 4.13 9.54
N TYR A 453 11.59 5.31 8.98
CA TYR A 453 12.09 6.51 9.67
C TYR A 453 11.09 7.64 9.51
N GLY A 454 10.42 8.02 10.59
CA GLY A 454 9.40 9.06 10.57
C GLY A 454 9.82 10.35 11.27
N ILE A 455 9.37 11.47 10.73
CA ILE A 455 9.42 12.79 11.38
C ILE A 455 8.06 13.47 11.25
N SER A 456 7.66 14.16 12.33
CA SER A 456 6.38 14.87 12.40
C SER A 456 6.51 16.19 13.10
N ALA A 457 5.70 17.17 12.67
CA ALA A 457 5.49 18.41 13.36
C ALA A 457 4.00 18.67 13.57
N GLN A 458 3.59 18.90 14.82
CA GLN A 458 2.21 19.24 15.17
C GLN A 458 2.16 20.64 15.80
N TYR A 459 1.28 21.49 15.27
CA TYR A 459 1.09 22.86 15.76
C TYR A 459 -0.35 23.09 16.21
N ARG A 460 -0.51 23.68 17.41
CA ARG A 460 -1.79 24.06 18.03
C ARG A 460 -1.92 25.58 18.04
N PHE A 461 -2.99 26.10 17.45
CA PHE A 461 -3.26 27.53 17.34
C PHE A 461 -3.86 28.13 18.62
#